data_1f7dd5825609d683eb95dec36c451160
#
_entry.id   1f7dd5825609d683eb95dec36c451160
#
_cell.length_a   1.000
_cell.length_b   1.000
_cell.length_c   1.000
_cell.angle_alpha   90.00
_cell.angle_beta   90.00
_cell.angle_gamma   90.00
#
_symmetry.space_group_name_H-M   'P 1'
#
loop_
_entity.id
_entity.type
_entity.pdbx_description
1 polymer ?
#
loop_
_entity_poly.entity_id
_entity_poly.type
_entity_poly.pdbx_seq_one_letter_code
_entity_poly.pdbx_strand_id
1 'polypeptide(L)'
;MNIGRQWRNIKRFSRNPKKLFWKLKNYGKKHAQYSYNRPDGTFDYERYKTIQTKGNHGKINLVNVEREDVQFLSSYIAKYINQPSFGICHGTRRGDEQAWFSEELKCEVIGTEISDTASDFPNTVQWDFHEEKSDWIGKADFVYSNSFDHSYDPKKALSNWMRTLKPGGICVLEHSLQHTPASTGELDPFGAELDIMPYLILDWSEGNFSVREIITSNHMNSSGTPRTYLVIKNN
;
A
#
# COMPACT_ATOMS: atom_id res chain seq x y z
N MET A 1 23.47 18.35 -11.02
CA MET A 1 22.89 17.06 -11.46
C MET A 1 23.92 15.97 -11.20
N ASN A 2 23.65 15.02 -10.27
CA ASN A 2 24.71 14.15 -9.73
C ASN A 2 24.83 12.87 -10.60
N ILE A 3 25.70 12.91 -11.59
CA ILE A 3 25.99 11.83 -12.55
C ILE A 3 26.34 10.51 -11.85
N GLY A 4 27.03 10.55 -10.69
CA GLY A 4 27.40 9.36 -9.92
C GLY A 4 26.22 8.59 -9.32
N ARG A 5 25.07 9.24 -9.10
CA ARG A 5 23.83 8.60 -8.61
C ARG A 5 23.10 7.86 -9.74
N GLN A 6 23.12 8.43 -10.95
CA GLN A 6 22.57 7.78 -12.15
C GLN A 6 23.33 6.51 -12.53
N TRP A 7 24.66 6.51 -12.47
CA TRP A 7 25.49 5.33 -12.77
C TRP A 7 25.34 4.19 -11.77
N ARG A 8 25.15 4.48 -10.49
CA ARG A 8 24.85 3.47 -9.47
C ARG A 8 23.50 2.81 -9.70
N ASN A 9 22.50 3.59 -10.09
CA ASN A 9 21.18 3.07 -10.44
C ASN A 9 21.22 2.18 -11.68
N ILE A 10 21.94 2.57 -12.73
CA ILE A 10 22.11 1.75 -13.94
C ILE A 10 22.80 0.42 -13.62
N LYS A 11 23.87 0.41 -12.81
CA LYS A 11 24.54 -0.83 -12.38
C LYS A 11 23.63 -1.74 -11.52
N ARG A 12 22.76 -1.18 -10.72
CA ARG A 12 21.77 -1.94 -9.92
C ARG A 12 20.69 -2.56 -10.80
N PHE A 13 20.29 -1.90 -11.88
CA PHE A 13 19.29 -2.40 -12.86
C PHE A 13 19.88 -3.45 -13.81
N SER A 14 21.15 -3.36 -14.20
CA SER A 14 21.80 -4.38 -15.06
C SER A 14 21.91 -5.76 -14.40
N ARG A 15 21.76 -5.85 -13.08
CA ARG A 15 21.74 -7.10 -12.34
C ARG A 15 20.38 -7.84 -12.35
N ASN A 16 19.31 -7.18 -12.81
CA ASN A 16 17.99 -7.81 -12.93
C ASN A 16 17.33 -7.40 -14.26
N PRO A 17 17.54 -8.19 -15.33
CA PRO A 17 17.04 -7.88 -16.67
C PRO A 17 15.50 -7.80 -16.72
N LYS A 18 14.78 -8.54 -15.88
CA LYS A 18 13.32 -8.45 -15.79
C LYS A 18 12.87 -7.06 -15.29
N LYS A 19 13.51 -6.52 -14.26
CA LYS A 19 13.20 -5.15 -13.76
C LYS A 19 13.50 -4.08 -14.81
N LEU A 20 14.59 -4.21 -15.56
CA LEU A 20 14.91 -3.29 -16.64
C LEU A 20 13.86 -3.35 -17.75
N PHE A 21 13.42 -4.56 -18.14
CA PHE A 21 12.37 -4.75 -19.14
C PHE A 21 11.06 -4.05 -18.74
N TRP A 22 10.59 -4.24 -17.51
CA TRP A 22 9.37 -3.61 -17.02
C TRP A 22 9.49 -2.09 -16.93
N LYS A 23 10.64 -1.58 -16.51
CA LYS A 23 10.89 -0.14 -16.48
C LYS A 23 10.84 0.47 -17.88
N LEU A 24 11.41 -0.19 -18.89
CA LEU A 24 11.36 0.28 -20.27
C LEU A 24 9.94 0.17 -20.85
N LYS A 25 9.24 -0.94 -20.59
CA LYS A 25 7.85 -1.16 -21.03
C LYS A 25 6.90 -0.09 -20.50
N ASN A 26 7.13 0.37 -19.28
CA ASN A 26 6.27 1.34 -18.60
C ASN A 26 6.81 2.78 -18.65
N TYR A 27 7.90 3.01 -19.39
CA TYR A 27 8.47 4.36 -19.54
C TYR A 27 7.42 5.34 -20.11
N GLY A 28 7.27 6.49 -19.46
CA GLY A 28 6.33 7.54 -19.87
C GLY A 28 4.86 7.27 -19.59
N LYS A 29 4.50 6.11 -19.03
CA LYS A 29 3.14 5.86 -18.60
C LYS A 29 2.84 6.58 -17.29
N LYS A 30 1.61 7.05 -17.12
CA LYS A 30 1.13 7.65 -15.89
C LYS A 30 0.68 6.62 -14.86
N HIS A 31 0.21 5.47 -15.30
CA HIS A 31 -0.06 4.28 -14.47
C HIS A 31 0.23 3.00 -15.24
N ALA A 32 0.44 1.91 -14.53
CA ALA A 32 0.69 0.60 -15.11
C ALA A 32 0.10 -0.50 -14.21
N GLN A 33 -0.39 -1.54 -14.86
CA GLN A 33 -0.92 -2.75 -14.22
C GLN A 33 -0.21 -3.97 -14.83
N TYR A 34 0.32 -4.85 -13.98
CA TYR A 34 0.79 -6.17 -14.38
C TYR A 34 -0.40 -7.13 -14.42
N SER A 35 -0.55 -7.88 -15.50
CA SER A 35 -1.62 -8.87 -15.63
C SER A 35 -1.13 -10.26 -15.21
N TYR A 36 -1.91 -10.92 -14.37
CA TYR A 36 -1.78 -12.34 -14.03
C TYR A 36 -2.69 -13.24 -14.85
N ASN A 37 -3.27 -12.73 -15.93
CA ASN A 37 -4.15 -13.56 -16.75
C ASN A 37 -3.37 -14.66 -17.46
N ARG A 38 -3.99 -15.83 -17.55
CA ARG A 38 -3.57 -16.95 -18.39
C ARG A 38 -3.80 -16.62 -19.87
N PRO A 39 -3.24 -17.42 -20.80
CA PRO A 39 -3.48 -17.21 -22.23
C PRO A 39 -4.95 -17.25 -22.64
N ASP A 40 -5.80 -17.94 -21.89
CA ASP A 40 -7.25 -18.01 -22.09
C ASP A 40 -8.02 -16.78 -21.53
N GLY A 41 -7.32 -15.82 -20.95
CA GLY A 41 -7.88 -14.61 -20.36
C GLY A 41 -8.33 -14.75 -18.91
N THR A 42 -8.33 -15.95 -18.33
CA THR A 42 -8.72 -16.18 -16.92
C THR A 42 -7.63 -15.67 -15.96
N PHE A 43 -8.05 -15.10 -14.84
CA PHE A 43 -7.14 -14.63 -13.80
C PHE A 43 -6.48 -15.81 -13.07
N ASP A 44 -5.16 -15.79 -12.95
CA ASP A 44 -4.38 -16.81 -12.26
C ASP A 44 -4.10 -16.40 -10.80
N TYR A 45 -5.09 -16.56 -9.94
CA TYR A 45 -5.00 -16.22 -8.52
C TYR A 45 -3.88 -16.98 -7.79
N GLU A 46 -3.72 -18.27 -8.08
CA GLU A 46 -2.69 -19.10 -7.41
C GLU A 46 -1.28 -18.63 -7.74
N ARG A 47 -1.07 -18.19 -8.97
CA ARG A 47 0.20 -17.58 -9.38
C ARG A 47 0.45 -16.27 -8.62
N TYR A 48 -0.57 -15.39 -8.55
CA TYR A 48 -0.48 -14.14 -7.78
C TYR A 48 -0.12 -14.43 -6.32
N LYS A 49 -0.93 -15.23 -5.63
CA LYS A 49 -0.73 -15.59 -4.23
C LYS A 49 0.65 -16.19 -3.97
N THR A 50 1.10 -17.11 -4.84
CA THR A 50 2.43 -17.73 -4.75
C THR A 50 3.55 -16.69 -4.84
N ILE A 51 3.45 -15.73 -5.76
CA ILE A 51 4.46 -14.68 -5.93
C ILE A 51 4.49 -13.76 -4.71
N GLN A 52 3.32 -13.33 -4.21
CA GLN A 52 3.25 -12.47 -3.01
C GLN A 52 3.82 -13.18 -1.77
N THR A 53 3.41 -14.43 -1.54
CA THR A 53 3.93 -15.24 -0.41
C THR A 53 5.45 -15.40 -0.48
N LYS A 54 5.99 -15.78 -1.64
CA LYS A 54 7.46 -15.88 -1.81
C LYS A 54 8.16 -14.53 -1.62
N GLY A 55 7.56 -13.45 -2.09
CA GLY A 55 8.07 -12.09 -1.89
C GLY A 55 8.10 -11.70 -0.42
N ASN A 56 7.05 -12.04 0.34
CA ASN A 56 6.96 -11.83 1.78
C ASN A 56 8.07 -12.61 2.51
N HIS A 57 8.16 -13.93 2.33
CA HIS A 57 9.21 -14.76 2.93
C HIS A 57 10.62 -14.23 2.64
N GLY A 58 10.89 -13.83 1.40
CA GLY A 58 12.20 -13.29 1.00
C GLY A 58 12.56 -11.94 1.62
N LYS A 59 11.57 -11.22 2.14
CA LYS A 59 11.71 -9.87 2.70
C LYS A 59 11.31 -9.81 4.18
N ILE A 60 11.10 -10.93 4.86
CA ILE A 60 10.52 -10.98 6.21
C ILE A 60 11.26 -10.10 7.23
N ASN A 61 12.57 -9.93 7.08
CA ASN A 61 13.40 -9.11 7.96
C ASN A 61 13.52 -7.64 7.51
N LEU A 62 12.86 -7.23 6.43
CA LEU A 62 12.89 -5.85 5.97
C LEU A 62 11.72 -5.07 6.58
N VAL A 63 12.04 -3.97 7.24
CA VAL A 63 11.05 -2.98 7.71
C VAL A 63 11.08 -1.82 6.73
N ASN A 64 9.95 -1.55 6.09
CA ASN A 64 9.84 -0.46 5.11
C ASN A 64 9.26 0.82 5.72
N VAL A 65 8.36 0.69 6.69
CA VAL A 65 7.78 1.81 7.42
C VAL A 65 8.67 2.14 8.61
N GLU A 66 8.85 3.40 8.92
CA GLU A 66 9.60 3.86 10.08
C GLU A 66 8.62 4.37 11.16
N ARG A 67 8.98 4.22 12.44
CA ARG A 67 8.09 4.56 13.55
C ARG A 67 7.70 6.04 13.54
N GLU A 68 8.60 6.90 13.14
CA GLU A 68 8.40 8.34 13.02
C GLU A 68 7.31 8.70 12.00
N ASP A 69 7.20 7.92 10.92
CA ASP A 69 6.13 8.07 9.94
C ASP A 69 4.77 7.69 10.54
N VAL A 70 4.72 6.62 11.34
CA VAL A 70 3.50 6.23 12.05
C VAL A 70 3.12 7.27 13.11
N GLN A 71 4.07 7.86 13.83
CA GLN A 71 3.82 8.95 14.78
C GLN A 71 3.24 10.19 14.08
N PHE A 72 3.80 10.55 12.92
CA PHE A 72 3.26 11.63 12.10
C PHE A 72 1.81 11.35 11.68
N LEU A 73 1.54 10.16 11.16
CA LEU A 73 0.20 9.75 10.73
C LEU A 73 -0.77 9.64 11.91
N SER A 74 -0.36 9.11 13.05
CA SER A 74 -1.18 9.04 14.26
C SER A 74 -1.60 10.42 14.74
N SER A 75 -0.67 11.38 14.72
CA SER A 75 -0.96 12.78 15.04
C SER A 75 -1.94 13.40 14.04
N TYR A 76 -1.84 13.03 12.76
CA TYR A 76 -2.77 13.46 11.73
C TYR A 76 -4.16 12.86 11.95
N ILE A 77 -4.26 11.54 12.16
CA ILE A 77 -5.53 10.82 12.40
C ILE A 77 -6.25 11.41 13.60
N ALA A 78 -5.54 11.66 14.72
CA ALA A 78 -6.12 12.20 15.94
C ALA A 78 -6.73 13.61 15.79
N LYS A 79 -6.35 14.39 14.77
CA LYS A 79 -6.98 15.69 14.47
C LYS A 79 -8.39 15.55 13.89
N TYR A 80 -8.66 14.46 13.19
CA TYR A 80 -9.92 14.25 12.46
C TYR A 80 -10.84 13.25 13.14
N ILE A 81 -10.27 12.31 13.88
CA ILE A 81 -11.00 11.24 14.54
C ILE A 81 -10.71 11.31 16.05
N ASN A 82 -11.71 11.82 16.77
CA ASN A 82 -11.58 11.89 18.23
C ASN A 82 -11.68 10.48 18.82
N GLN A 83 -10.61 10.04 19.49
CA GLN A 83 -10.52 8.73 20.13
C GLN A 83 -10.85 7.56 19.17
N PRO A 84 -10.00 7.28 18.16
CA PRO A 84 -10.20 6.11 17.32
C PRO A 84 -10.22 4.85 18.18
N SER A 85 -11.05 3.90 17.83
CA SER A 85 -11.24 2.64 18.58
C SER A 85 -10.74 1.42 17.83
N PHE A 86 -10.72 1.48 16.48
CA PHE A 86 -10.31 0.37 15.64
C PHE A 86 -9.67 0.83 14.33
N GLY A 87 -8.51 0.26 13.98
CA GLY A 87 -7.80 0.50 12.73
C GLY A 87 -7.43 -0.79 12.00
N ILE A 88 -7.24 -0.70 10.68
CA ILE A 88 -6.78 -1.82 9.85
C ILE A 88 -5.56 -1.37 9.04
N CYS A 89 -4.47 -2.15 9.10
CA CYS A 89 -3.29 -1.98 8.26
C CYS A 89 -3.22 -3.13 7.24
N HIS A 90 -3.19 -2.81 5.94
CA HIS A 90 -3.16 -3.84 4.90
C HIS A 90 -1.74 -4.08 4.36
N GLY A 91 -1.36 -5.37 4.24
CA GLY A 91 -0.08 -5.80 3.69
C GLY A 91 1.10 -5.59 4.64
N THR A 92 0.92 -5.85 5.93
CA THR A 92 1.83 -5.44 7.01
C THR A 92 3.04 -6.36 7.22
N ARG A 93 3.16 -7.45 6.47
CA ARG A 93 4.24 -8.44 6.58
C ARG A 93 4.57 -8.90 8.01
N ARG A 94 5.14 -8.05 8.86
CA ARG A 94 5.58 -8.36 10.24
C ARG A 94 4.70 -7.77 11.32
N GLY A 95 3.82 -6.88 10.94
CA GLY A 95 2.90 -6.24 11.88
C GLY A 95 3.50 -5.07 12.67
N ASP A 96 4.62 -4.52 12.25
CA ASP A 96 5.23 -3.36 12.91
C ASP A 96 4.27 -2.16 12.86
N GLU A 97 3.61 -1.93 11.73
CA GLU A 97 2.70 -0.80 11.51
C GLU A 97 1.51 -0.84 12.47
N GLN A 98 0.78 -1.97 12.55
CA GLN A 98 -0.37 -2.07 13.45
C GLN A 98 0.03 -1.96 14.92
N ALA A 99 1.19 -2.48 15.29
CA ALA A 99 1.70 -2.37 16.65
C ALA A 99 1.96 -0.90 17.02
N TRP A 100 2.65 -0.16 16.16
CA TRP A 100 2.96 1.25 16.40
C TRP A 100 1.71 2.13 16.37
N PHE A 101 0.79 1.94 15.42
CA PHE A 101 -0.49 2.67 15.45
C PHE A 101 -1.29 2.39 16.72
N SER A 102 -1.33 1.12 17.17
CA SER A 102 -2.02 0.75 18.41
C SER A 102 -1.41 1.45 19.63
N GLU A 103 -0.07 1.52 19.69
CA GLU A 103 0.63 2.21 20.77
C GLU A 103 0.39 3.72 20.77
N GLU A 104 0.44 4.38 19.60
CA GLU A 104 0.31 5.83 19.48
C GLU A 104 -1.14 6.30 19.67
N LEU A 105 -2.11 5.58 19.09
CA LEU A 105 -3.54 5.95 19.11
C LEU A 105 -4.32 5.35 20.31
N LYS A 106 -3.71 4.42 21.07
CA LYS A 106 -4.34 3.72 22.21
C LYS A 106 -5.63 3.01 21.81
N CYS A 107 -5.65 2.38 20.64
CA CYS A 107 -6.80 1.65 20.11
C CYS A 107 -6.40 0.28 19.59
N GLU A 108 -7.39 -0.56 19.30
CA GLU A 108 -7.17 -1.82 18.61
C GLU A 108 -6.75 -1.56 17.16
N VAL A 109 -5.66 -2.18 16.71
CA VAL A 109 -5.26 -2.15 15.30
C VAL A 109 -4.83 -3.54 14.87
N ILE A 110 -5.40 -4.01 13.77
CA ILE A 110 -5.04 -5.28 13.16
C ILE A 110 -4.29 -5.07 11.85
N GLY A 111 -3.45 -6.02 11.50
CA GLY A 111 -2.81 -6.12 10.20
C GLY A 111 -3.40 -7.21 9.33
N THR A 112 -3.29 -7.10 8.02
CA THR A 112 -3.57 -8.20 7.10
C THR A 112 -2.32 -8.57 6.29
N GLU A 113 -2.16 -9.86 6.06
CA GLU A 113 -1.08 -10.42 5.25
C GLU A 113 -1.59 -11.64 4.49
N ILE A 114 -1.30 -11.74 3.19
CA ILE A 114 -1.75 -12.86 2.35
C ILE A 114 -0.93 -14.14 2.61
N SER A 115 0.30 -13.98 3.08
CA SER A 115 1.22 -15.06 3.39
C SER A 115 0.80 -15.82 4.66
N ASP A 116 1.19 -17.08 4.74
CA ASP A 116 1.07 -17.93 5.93
C ASP A 116 1.88 -17.42 7.13
N THR A 117 2.89 -16.57 6.88
CA THR A 117 3.64 -15.89 7.96
C THR A 117 2.79 -14.97 8.82
N ALA A 118 1.56 -14.65 8.43
CA ALA A 118 0.62 -13.87 9.24
C ALA A 118 0.46 -14.43 10.66
N SER A 119 0.47 -15.76 10.81
CA SER A 119 0.34 -16.43 12.11
C SER A 119 1.53 -16.22 13.06
N ASP A 120 2.67 -15.78 12.54
CA ASP A 120 3.90 -15.58 13.32
C ASP A 120 3.92 -14.22 14.05
N PHE A 121 2.97 -13.33 13.71
CA PHE A 121 2.97 -11.94 14.21
C PHE A 121 1.66 -11.58 14.91
N PRO A 122 1.74 -10.89 16.08
CA PRO A 122 0.56 -10.49 16.84
C PRO A 122 -0.38 -9.59 16.02
N ASN A 123 -1.69 -9.73 16.29
CA ASN A 123 -2.73 -8.91 15.67
C ASN A 123 -2.69 -8.90 14.13
N THR A 124 -2.18 -9.98 13.52
CA THR A 124 -2.11 -10.15 12.07
C THR A 124 -3.06 -11.25 11.62
N VAL A 125 -3.92 -10.92 10.68
CA VAL A 125 -4.91 -11.85 10.10
C VAL A 125 -4.41 -12.27 8.72
N GLN A 126 -4.32 -13.59 8.47
CA GLN A 126 -4.06 -14.07 7.12
C GLN A 126 -5.27 -13.77 6.23
N TRP A 127 -5.14 -12.78 5.36
CA TRP A 127 -6.22 -12.30 4.53
C TRP A 127 -5.71 -11.66 3.23
N ASP A 128 -6.38 -11.97 2.13
CA ASP A 128 -6.17 -11.22 0.89
C ASP A 128 -6.92 -9.88 0.98
N PHE A 129 -6.21 -8.79 0.97
CA PHE A 129 -6.78 -7.45 1.13
C PHE A 129 -7.72 -7.02 0.00
N HIS A 130 -7.77 -7.76 -1.11
CA HIS A 130 -8.76 -7.53 -2.17
C HIS A 130 -10.15 -8.07 -1.80
N GLU A 131 -10.23 -8.97 -0.81
CA GLU A 131 -11.47 -9.62 -0.45
C GLU A 131 -12.18 -8.86 0.67
N GLU A 132 -13.50 -8.75 0.55
CA GLU A 132 -14.33 -8.17 1.59
C GLU A 132 -14.41 -9.11 2.79
N LYS A 133 -14.30 -8.55 3.98
CA LYS A 133 -14.58 -9.26 5.22
C LYS A 133 -15.78 -8.61 5.91
N SER A 134 -16.91 -9.34 5.92
CA SER A 134 -18.20 -8.83 6.38
C SER A 134 -18.15 -8.24 7.80
N ASP A 135 -17.38 -8.87 8.68
CA ASP A 135 -17.23 -8.46 10.09
C ASP A 135 -16.56 -7.08 10.24
N TRP A 136 -15.87 -6.59 9.21
CA TRP A 136 -15.16 -5.30 9.25
C TRP A 136 -15.94 -4.15 8.63
N ILE A 137 -17.02 -4.42 7.90
CA ILE A 137 -17.82 -3.40 7.22
C ILE A 137 -18.33 -2.36 8.23
N GLY A 138 -17.99 -1.09 7.99
CA GLY A 138 -18.38 0.04 8.82
C GLY A 138 -17.80 0.02 10.26
N LYS A 139 -16.68 -0.67 10.49
CA LYS A 139 -16.09 -0.83 11.84
C LYS A 139 -14.82 -0.01 12.06
N ALA A 140 -14.02 0.22 11.01
CA ALA A 140 -12.73 0.88 11.16
C ALA A 140 -12.86 2.40 11.21
N ASP A 141 -12.11 3.01 12.10
CA ASP A 141 -11.92 4.45 12.15
C ASP A 141 -10.92 4.90 11.09
N PHE A 142 -9.89 4.07 10.85
CA PHE A 142 -8.92 4.31 9.78
C PHE A 142 -8.45 3.01 9.13
N VAL A 143 -8.01 3.14 7.90
CA VAL A 143 -7.27 2.12 7.14
C VAL A 143 -5.93 2.72 6.72
N TYR A 144 -4.87 1.94 6.81
CA TYR A 144 -3.54 2.31 6.34
C TYR A 144 -2.94 1.23 5.43
N SER A 145 -2.21 1.63 4.42
CA SER A 145 -1.35 0.72 3.66
C SER A 145 -0.17 1.43 2.99
N ASN A 146 1.00 0.78 3.03
CA ASN A 146 2.17 1.08 2.20
C ASN A 146 2.37 0.03 1.10
N SER A 147 1.40 -0.86 0.90
CA SER A 147 1.50 -2.03 0.02
C SER A 147 0.41 -2.05 -1.06
N PHE A 148 -0.13 -0.87 -1.40
CA PHE A 148 -1.18 -0.76 -2.42
C PHE A 148 -0.69 -1.12 -3.83
N ASP A 149 0.61 -0.98 -4.09
CA ASP A 149 1.29 -1.41 -5.31
C ASP A 149 1.30 -2.93 -5.51
N HIS A 150 1.09 -3.71 -4.45
CA HIS A 150 0.90 -5.16 -4.52
C HIS A 150 -0.49 -5.57 -5.03
N SER A 151 -1.38 -4.61 -5.32
CA SER A 151 -2.74 -4.91 -5.77
C SER A 151 -2.79 -5.37 -7.23
N TYR A 152 -3.41 -6.53 -7.47
CA TYR A 152 -3.76 -6.99 -8.82
C TYR A 152 -5.04 -6.34 -9.36
N ASP A 153 -5.88 -5.81 -8.46
CA ASP A 153 -7.11 -5.06 -8.77
C ASP A 153 -7.26 -3.90 -7.77
N PRO A 154 -6.61 -2.76 -8.05
CA PRO A 154 -6.61 -1.61 -7.14
C PRO A 154 -7.99 -1.00 -6.93
N LYS A 155 -8.90 -1.06 -7.94
CA LYS A 155 -10.29 -0.61 -7.79
C LYS A 155 -11.01 -1.47 -6.74
N LYS A 156 -10.93 -2.80 -6.87
CA LYS A 156 -11.56 -3.75 -5.94
C LYS A 156 -11.00 -3.58 -4.53
N ALA A 157 -9.67 -3.57 -4.40
CA ALA A 157 -9.02 -3.44 -3.10
C ALA A 157 -9.46 -2.16 -2.38
N LEU A 158 -9.30 -1.00 -3.02
CA LEU A 158 -9.63 0.29 -2.41
C LEU A 158 -11.13 0.38 -2.10
N SER A 159 -12.01 -0.07 -2.98
CA SER A 159 -13.45 -0.06 -2.73
C SER A 159 -13.82 -0.88 -1.50
N ASN A 160 -13.22 -2.05 -1.33
CA ASN A 160 -13.45 -2.88 -0.15
C ASN A 160 -12.88 -2.24 1.13
N TRP A 161 -11.70 -1.61 1.08
CA TRP A 161 -11.13 -0.89 2.22
C TRP A 161 -12.01 0.29 2.65
N MET A 162 -12.51 1.08 1.70
CA MET A 162 -13.41 2.19 1.99
C MET A 162 -14.73 1.75 2.63
N ARG A 163 -15.23 0.55 2.32
CA ARG A 163 -16.43 -0.03 2.95
C ARG A 163 -16.20 -0.45 4.40
N THR A 164 -14.98 -0.73 4.81
CA THR A 164 -14.67 -1.04 6.22
C THR A 164 -14.76 0.18 7.11
N LEU A 165 -14.66 1.38 6.55
CA LEU A 165 -14.64 2.63 7.32
C LEU A 165 -16.02 2.97 7.91
N LYS A 166 -16.02 3.42 9.16
CA LYS A 166 -17.14 4.14 9.77
C LYS A 166 -17.43 5.44 9.02
N PRO A 167 -18.64 6.02 9.16
CA PRO A 167 -18.86 7.40 8.75
C PRO A 167 -17.80 8.34 9.37
N GLY A 168 -17.13 9.13 8.52
CA GLY A 168 -16.04 10.02 8.96
C GLY A 168 -14.67 9.37 9.08
N GLY A 169 -14.56 8.06 8.90
CA GLY A 169 -13.27 7.35 8.84
C GLY A 169 -12.45 7.71 7.60
N ILE A 170 -11.15 7.44 7.64
CA ILE A 170 -10.21 7.77 6.57
C ILE A 170 -9.37 6.57 6.16
N CYS A 171 -9.04 6.51 4.87
CA CYS A 171 -8.02 5.60 4.34
C CYS A 171 -6.76 6.39 3.99
N VAL A 172 -5.61 5.91 4.41
CA VAL A 172 -4.30 6.54 4.19
C VAL A 172 -3.43 5.60 3.37
N LEU A 173 -3.10 6.02 2.14
CA LEU A 173 -2.21 5.28 1.24
C LEU A 173 -0.85 5.95 1.19
N GLU A 174 0.20 5.20 1.49
CA GLU A 174 1.57 5.66 1.21
C GLU A 174 1.82 5.69 -0.28
N HIS A 175 2.54 6.73 -0.74
CA HIS A 175 3.03 6.83 -2.10
C HIS A 175 4.52 7.23 -2.10
N SER A 176 5.30 6.53 -2.92
CA SER A 176 6.73 6.77 -3.08
C SER A 176 7.17 6.46 -4.51
N LEU A 177 8.44 6.68 -4.83
CA LEU A 177 9.02 6.29 -6.12
C LEU A 177 8.94 4.78 -6.41
N GLN A 178 8.71 3.96 -5.39
CA GLN A 178 8.53 2.52 -5.56
C GLN A 178 7.11 2.15 -6.04
N HIS A 179 6.13 3.05 -5.83
CA HIS A 179 4.74 2.87 -6.24
C HIS A 179 4.44 3.46 -7.63
N THR A 180 5.47 3.85 -8.40
CA THR A 180 5.30 4.42 -9.74
C THR A 180 5.28 3.35 -10.83
N PRO A 181 4.81 3.67 -12.06
CA PRO A 181 4.79 2.72 -13.18
C PRO A 181 6.14 2.08 -13.48
N ALA A 182 7.23 2.80 -13.20
CA ALA A 182 8.59 2.30 -13.42
C ALA A 182 8.96 1.11 -12.53
N SER A 183 8.25 0.90 -11.42
CA SER A 183 8.46 -0.22 -10.48
C SER A 183 7.51 -1.39 -10.74
N THR A 184 6.45 -1.19 -11.55
CA THR A 184 5.41 -2.20 -11.80
C THR A 184 5.99 -3.48 -12.41
N GLY A 185 5.62 -4.61 -11.86
CA GLY A 185 6.08 -5.94 -12.27
C GLY A 185 5.32 -7.06 -11.54
N GLU A 186 5.86 -8.28 -11.57
CA GLU A 186 5.21 -9.44 -10.95
C GLU A 186 5.00 -9.29 -9.43
N LEU A 187 5.92 -8.71 -8.70
CA LEU A 187 5.80 -8.56 -7.26
C LEU A 187 4.98 -7.33 -6.86
N ASP A 188 5.12 -6.27 -7.64
CA ASP A 188 4.49 -4.96 -7.42
C ASP A 188 3.57 -4.70 -8.64
N PRO A 189 2.38 -5.37 -8.73
CA PRO A 189 1.59 -5.40 -9.97
C PRO A 189 0.92 -4.08 -10.34
N PHE A 190 0.81 -3.13 -9.44
CA PHE A 190 0.25 -1.81 -9.70
C PHE A 190 1.28 -0.70 -9.46
N GLY A 191 1.21 0.35 -10.27
CA GLY A 191 1.98 1.58 -10.05
C GLY A 191 1.36 2.75 -10.78
N ALA A 192 1.35 3.92 -10.15
CA ALA A 192 0.86 5.16 -10.73
C ALA A 192 1.72 6.34 -10.28
N GLU A 193 1.84 7.36 -11.14
CA GLU A 193 2.43 8.63 -10.73
C GLU A 193 1.51 9.33 -9.72
N LEU A 194 2.09 10.07 -8.76
CA LEU A 194 1.33 10.71 -7.70
C LEU A 194 0.27 11.68 -8.27
N ASP A 195 0.58 12.38 -9.35
CA ASP A 195 -0.30 13.37 -9.97
C ASP A 195 -1.56 12.76 -10.62
N ILE A 196 -1.54 11.46 -10.97
CA ILE A 196 -2.72 10.78 -11.54
C ILE A 196 -3.54 10.02 -10.49
N MET A 197 -2.97 9.68 -9.33
CA MET A 197 -3.65 8.90 -8.31
C MET A 197 -5.01 9.49 -7.88
N PRO A 198 -5.18 10.81 -7.64
CA PRO A 198 -6.49 11.35 -7.29
C PRO A 198 -7.57 11.12 -8.36
N TYR A 199 -7.20 11.16 -9.63
CA TYR A 199 -8.13 10.91 -10.74
C TYR A 199 -8.49 9.43 -10.86
N LEU A 200 -7.55 8.52 -10.67
CA LEU A 200 -7.83 7.08 -10.64
C LEU A 200 -8.75 6.73 -9.47
N ILE A 201 -8.49 7.29 -8.28
CA ILE A 201 -9.32 7.08 -7.09
C ILE A 201 -10.73 7.61 -7.33
N LEU A 202 -10.88 8.79 -7.93
CA LEU A 202 -12.18 9.36 -8.25
C LEU A 202 -12.96 8.50 -9.25
N ASP A 203 -12.29 8.00 -10.31
CA ASP A 203 -12.87 7.11 -11.31
C ASP A 203 -13.33 5.79 -10.66
N TRP A 204 -12.49 5.18 -9.83
CA TRP A 204 -12.81 3.92 -9.15
C TRP A 204 -13.93 4.06 -8.11
N SER A 205 -14.05 5.23 -7.51
CA SER A 205 -15.02 5.50 -6.44
C SER A 205 -16.47 5.53 -6.93
N GLU A 206 -16.68 5.78 -8.21
CA GLU A 206 -18.03 6.03 -8.76
C GLU A 206 -18.81 7.08 -7.95
N GLY A 207 -18.07 8.05 -7.37
CA GLY A 207 -18.63 9.13 -6.56
C GLY A 207 -18.78 8.82 -5.06
N ASN A 208 -18.45 7.61 -4.60
CA ASN A 208 -18.63 7.23 -3.20
C ASN A 208 -17.50 7.72 -2.27
N PHE A 209 -16.30 7.95 -2.79
CA PHE A 209 -15.16 8.45 -2.02
C PHE A 209 -14.22 9.28 -2.88
N SER A 210 -13.37 10.07 -2.25
CA SER A 210 -12.43 10.96 -2.94
C SER A 210 -11.16 11.20 -2.11
N VAL A 211 -10.10 11.64 -2.77
CA VAL A 211 -8.90 12.13 -2.08
C VAL A 211 -9.23 13.44 -1.39
N ARG A 212 -9.11 13.46 -0.08
CA ARG A 212 -9.30 14.65 0.76
C ARG A 212 -8.12 15.59 0.65
N GLU A 213 -6.92 15.05 0.83
CA GLU A 213 -5.67 15.79 0.76
C GLU A 213 -4.47 14.85 0.52
N ILE A 214 -3.36 15.44 0.12
CA ILE A 214 -2.06 14.76 0.00
C ILE A 214 -1.15 15.42 1.03
N ILE A 215 -0.61 14.62 1.94
CA ILE A 215 0.26 15.09 3.02
C ILE A 215 1.65 14.48 2.90
N THR A 216 2.65 15.17 3.40
CA THR A 216 4.05 14.72 3.38
C THR A 216 4.59 14.72 4.80
N SER A 217 5.23 13.62 5.20
CA SER A 217 5.89 13.49 6.51
C SER A 217 6.99 14.54 6.65
N ASN A 218 7.15 15.04 7.87
CA ASN A 218 8.30 15.88 8.22
C ASN A 218 9.57 15.05 8.47
N HIS A 219 9.42 13.73 8.57
CA HIS A 219 10.51 12.80 8.76
C HIS A 219 11.19 12.48 7.43
N MET A 220 12.53 12.49 7.44
CA MET A 220 13.34 12.00 6.31
C MET A 220 13.66 10.53 6.58
N ASN A 221 13.09 9.64 5.78
CA ASN A 221 13.34 8.22 5.92
C ASN A 221 14.83 7.86 5.68
N SER A 222 15.18 6.61 5.93
CA SER A 222 16.54 6.07 5.75
C SER A 222 17.13 6.28 4.34
N SER A 223 16.29 6.56 3.33
CA SER A 223 16.70 6.92 1.97
C SER A 223 16.92 8.43 1.77
N GLY A 224 16.68 9.24 2.80
CA GLY A 224 16.81 10.71 2.77
C GLY A 224 15.71 11.41 1.98
N THR A 225 14.51 10.82 1.92
CA THR A 225 13.32 11.41 1.29
C THR A 225 12.13 11.35 2.24
N PRO A 226 11.26 12.38 2.29
CA PRO A 226 10.04 12.30 3.05
C PRO A 226 9.04 11.35 2.37
N ARG A 227 8.15 10.76 3.15
CA ARG A 227 7.04 9.96 2.63
C ARG A 227 5.84 10.83 2.34
N THR A 228 5.11 10.48 1.29
CA THR A 228 3.88 11.16 0.89
C THR A 228 2.72 10.20 1.03
N TYR A 229 1.57 10.73 1.47
CA TYR A 229 0.37 9.94 1.71
C TYR A 229 -0.84 10.60 1.07
N LEU A 230 -1.69 9.79 0.45
CA LEU A 230 -3.02 10.20 0.00
C LEU A 230 -4.02 9.86 1.11
N VAL A 231 -4.74 10.85 1.58
CA VAL A 231 -5.82 10.70 2.56
C VAL A 231 -7.15 10.69 1.81
N ILE A 232 -7.88 9.58 1.92
CA ILE A 232 -9.13 9.31 1.21
C ILE A 232 -10.25 9.21 2.24
N LYS A 233 -11.42 9.75 1.90
CA LYS A 233 -12.62 9.64 2.73
C LYS A 233 -13.84 9.31 1.90
N ASN A 234 -14.85 8.74 2.52
CA ASN A 234 -16.19 8.62 1.96
C ASN A 234 -16.82 10.02 1.78
N ASN A 235 -17.56 10.21 0.68
CA ASN A 235 -18.24 11.47 0.38
C ASN A 235 -19.55 11.58 1.15
#